data_b409dd5689ffa1f7f9a8b87fe411bffe
#
_entry.id   b409dd5689ffa1f7f9a8b87fe411bffe
#
_cell.length_a   1.000
_cell.length_b   1.000
_cell.length_c   1.000
_cell.angle_alpha   90.00
_cell.angle_beta   90.00
_cell.angle_gamma   90.00
#
_symmetry.space_group_name_H-M   'P 1'
#
loop_
_entity.id
_entity.type
_entity.pdbx_description
1 polymer ?
#
loop_
_entity_poly.entity_id
_entity_poly.type
_entity_poly.pdbx_seq_one_letter_code
_entity_poly.pdbx_strand_id
1 'polypeptide(L)'
;MSAAGGLPLALERGARLGCGAVQLFLKSQLQWRGRPLGAEEVDAFGHAWATTRIGAVFAHGSYLLNLAAPDETEWRRSVAALHEELERAERLGLPWVIVHPGSHKGQGRRFGLRRVAQAVDELAARTPGYRVRIALENSSGAGRLVGATAADLGAVLARSRRPERLAVCLDTCHLFASGHDIRTAAGLEATLAGFIRSVGLERIVAFHLNDARTELGSGLDRHEHIGRGKIGLTAFQALLRHPLLGGRPMVLETPKAEDGDRKNLATLRRLRRDASLRR
;
A
#
# COMPACT_ATOMS: atom_id res chain seq x y z
N MET A 1 9.31 6.70 -1.76
CA MET A 1 10.48 7.59 -2.03
C MET A 1 11.36 7.65 -0.78
N SER A 2 12.69 7.70 -0.92
CA SER A 2 13.59 7.76 0.24
C SER A 2 13.44 9.09 1.00
N ALA A 3 13.27 8.99 2.33
CA ALA A 3 13.23 10.14 3.26
C ALA A 3 14.60 10.39 3.94
N ALA A 4 15.68 9.80 3.43
CA ALA A 4 17.02 10.06 3.97
C ALA A 4 17.36 11.56 3.91
N GLY A 5 17.78 12.12 5.04
CA GLY A 5 18.03 13.55 5.22
C GLY A 5 16.81 14.38 5.62
N GLY A 6 15.60 13.78 5.70
CA GLY A 6 14.36 14.45 6.13
C GLY A 6 13.17 14.17 5.21
N LEU A 7 11.97 14.23 5.79
CA LEU A 7 10.72 13.98 5.06
C LEU A 7 10.49 14.93 3.87
N PRO A 8 10.81 16.25 3.94
CA PRO A 8 10.67 17.16 2.81
C PRO A 8 11.45 16.71 1.57
N LEU A 9 12.66 16.16 1.78
CA LEU A 9 13.50 15.70 0.68
C LEU A 9 12.92 14.52 -0.11
N ALA A 10 12.03 13.74 0.50
CA ALA A 10 11.30 12.69 -0.23
C ALA A 10 10.39 13.30 -1.31
N LEU A 11 9.70 14.41 -0.99
CA LEU A 11 8.84 15.12 -1.92
C LEU A 11 9.64 15.77 -3.06
N GLU A 12 10.75 16.43 -2.72
CA GLU A 12 11.62 17.02 -3.72
C GLU A 12 12.22 15.97 -4.69
N ARG A 13 12.63 14.80 -4.16
CA ARG A 13 13.09 13.67 -4.99
C ARG A 13 11.98 13.18 -5.92
N GLY A 14 10.74 13.06 -5.39
CA GLY A 14 9.57 12.72 -6.19
C GLY A 14 9.28 13.74 -7.28
N ALA A 15 9.33 15.03 -6.95
CA ALA A 15 9.12 16.12 -7.90
C ALA A 15 10.17 16.12 -9.02
N ARG A 16 11.46 15.92 -8.70
CA ARG A 16 12.52 15.79 -9.71
C ARG A 16 12.31 14.63 -10.69
N LEU A 17 11.63 13.56 -10.28
CA LEU A 17 11.22 12.46 -11.15
C LEU A 17 9.87 12.72 -11.84
N GLY A 18 9.21 13.86 -11.56
CA GLY A 18 7.89 14.19 -12.07
C GLY A 18 6.78 13.29 -11.53
N CYS A 19 6.90 12.82 -10.28
CA CYS A 19 5.87 11.99 -9.65
C CYS A 19 4.62 12.81 -9.34
N GLY A 20 3.44 12.26 -9.68
CA GLY A 20 2.15 12.80 -9.23
C GLY A 20 1.72 12.28 -7.84
N ALA A 21 2.33 11.18 -7.39
CA ALA A 21 2.11 10.60 -6.07
C ALA A 21 3.43 10.16 -5.45
N VAL A 22 3.53 10.25 -4.12
CA VAL A 22 4.69 9.82 -3.34
C VAL A 22 4.25 9.04 -2.12
N GLN A 23 4.81 7.85 -1.96
CA GLN A 23 4.76 7.08 -0.72
C GLN A 23 6.10 7.20 0.00
N LEU A 24 6.06 7.33 1.31
CA LEU A 24 7.24 7.44 2.16
C LEU A 24 7.07 6.66 3.47
N PHE A 25 8.19 6.34 4.13
CA PHE A 25 8.17 5.84 5.50
C PHE A 25 8.35 7.00 6.47
N LEU A 26 7.56 7.02 7.54
CA LEU A 26 7.57 8.09 8.54
C LEU A 26 8.68 7.94 9.58
N LYS A 27 9.30 6.77 9.62
CA LYS A 27 10.46 6.40 10.43
C LYS A 27 11.26 5.31 9.74
N SER A 28 12.36 4.88 10.33
CA SER A 28 13.08 3.69 9.85
C SER A 28 12.16 2.46 9.84
N GLN A 29 12.14 1.75 8.71
CA GLN A 29 11.31 0.55 8.49
C GLN A 29 11.68 -0.61 9.42
N LEU A 30 12.90 -0.59 9.97
CA LEU A 30 13.46 -1.65 10.83
C LEU A 30 13.45 -1.25 12.31
N GLN A 31 12.77 -0.16 12.67
CA GLN A 31 12.66 0.31 14.05
C GLN A 31 11.21 0.38 14.50
N TRP A 32 10.98 -0.06 15.74
CA TRP A 32 9.66 -0.02 16.36
C TRP A 32 9.22 1.39 16.71
N ARG A 33 10.17 2.25 17.10
CA ARG A 33 9.92 3.64 17.49
C ARG A 33 10.75 4.59 16.62
N GLY A 34 10.18 5.72 16.30
CA GLY A 34 10.88 6.85 15.68
C GLY A 34 11.24 7.91 16.72
N ARG A 35 12.15 8.81 16.38
CA ARG A 35 12.32 10.03 17.16
C ARG A 35 11.06 10.90 17.08
N PRO A 36 10.74 11.71 18.08
CA PRO A 36 9.61 12.65 17.98
C PRO A 36 9.69 13.53 16.73
N LEU A 37 8.56 13.77 16.10
CA LEU A 37 8.45 14.67 14.95
C LEU A 37 8.33 16.10 15.49
N GLY A 38 9.30 16.98 15.18
CA GLY A 38 9.31 18.38 15.60
C GLY A 38 8.25 19.22 14.84
N ALA A 39 7.87 20.37 15.39
CA ALA A 39 6.97 21.31 14.71
C ALA A 39 7.59 21.82 13.40
N GLU A 40 8.87 22.24 13.44
CA GLU A 40 9.62 22.72 12.28
C GLU A 40 9.67 21.67 11.13
N GLU A 41 9.73 20.37 11.46
CA GLU A 41 9.70 19.33 10.43
C GLU A 41 8.32 19.19 9.78
N VAL A 42 7.25 19.37 10.57
CA VAL A 42 5.87 19.38 10.05
C VAL A 42 5.69 20.57 9.11
N ASP A 43 6.13 21.76 9.52
CA ASP A 43 6.04 22.98 8.72
C ASP A 43 6.87 22.87 7.43
N ALA A 44 8.12 22.40 7.54
CA ALA A 44 8.97 22.17 6.38
C ALA A 44 8.40 21.14 5.41
N PHE A 45 7.77 20.07 5.93
CA PHE A 45 7.09 19.08 5.10
C PHE A 45 5.88 19.67 4.39
N GLY A 46 5.04 20.44 5.09
CA GLY A 46 3.89 21.13 4.52
C GLY A 46 4.29 22.09 3.42
N HIS A 47 5.36 22.88 3.64
CA HIS A 47 5.92 23.78 2.63
C HIS A 47 6.42 23.01 1.39
N ALA A 48 7.19 21.94 1.60
CA ALA A 48 7.68 21.11 0.50
C ALA A 48 6.52 20.47 -0.29
N TRP A 49 5.45 20.03 0.38
CA TRP A 49 4.28 19.47 -0.29
C TRP A 49 3.59 20.52 -1.17
N ALA A 50 3.36 21.71 -0.64
CA ALA A 50 2.73 22.82 -1.38
C ALA A 50 3.57 23.23 -2.60
N THR A 51 4.90 23.35 -2.44
CA THR A 51 5.80 23.80 -3.51
C THR A 51 6.06 22.77 -4.60
N THR A 52 6.14 21.49 -4.25
CA THR A 52 6.36 20.38 -5.21
C THR A 52 5.14 20.04 -6.05
N ARG A 53 3.93 20.48 -5.64
CA ARG A 53 2.65 20.20 -6.32
C ARG A 53 2.37 18.72 -6.53
N ILE A 54 2.91 17.85 -5.66
CA ILE A 54 2.60 16.41 -5.67
C ILE A 54 1.15 16.23 -5.24
N GLY A 55 0.33 15.61 -6.10
CA GLY A 55 -1.12 15.51 -5.90
C GLY A 55 -1.53 14.58 -4.76
N ALA A 56 -0.74 13.53 -4.48
CA ALA A 56 -1.03 12.60 -3.40
C ALA A 56 0.25 12.22 -2.65
N VAL A 57 0.22 12.36 -1.32
CA VAL A 57 1.30 11.92 -0.43
C VAL A 57 0.69 11.04 0.65
N PHE A 58 1.28 9.89 0.92
CA PHE A 58 0.82 8.95 1.93
C PHE A 58 1.99 8.12 2.47
N ALA A 59 1.75 7.44 3.56
CA ALA A 59 2.78 6.67 4.23
C ALA A 59 2.60 5.16 4.05
N HIS A 60 3.72 4.43 4.17
CA HIS A 60 3.74 3.00 4.41
C HIS A 60 4.27 2.73 5.82
N GLY A 61 3.63 1.83 6.54
CA GLY A 61 4.05 1.41 7.87
C GLY A 61 5.29 0.52 7.85
N SER A 62 5.91 0.38 9.02
CA SER A 62 7.08 -0.47 9.19
C SER A 62 6.80 -1.94 8.82
N TYR A 63 7.77 -2.63 8.23
CA TYR A 63 7.71 -4.07 7.95
C TYR A 63 7.71 -4.95 9.20
N LEU A 64 7.98 -4.37 10.36
CA LEU A 64 7.93 -5.09 11.65
C LEU A 64 6.50 -5.37 12.13
N LEU A 65 5.51 -4.68 11.58
CA LEU A 65 4.13 -4.77 12.03
C LEU A 65 3.52 -6.13 11.70
N ASN A 66 2.86 -6.74 12.68
CA ASN A 66 2.05 -7.94 12.49
C ASN A 66 0.73 -7.80 13.25
N LEU A 67 -0.27 -7.22 12.60
CA LEU A 67 -1.59 -7.01 13.21
C LEU A 67 -2.39 -8.31 13.36
N ALA A 68 -1.94 -9.39 12.72
CA ALA A 68 -2.53 -10.73 12.80
C ALA A 68 -1.83 -11.64 13.83
N ALA A 69 -0.85 -11.12 14.58
CA ALA A 69 -0.03 -11.90 15.49
C ALA A 69 -0.87 -12.62 16.55
N PRO A 70 -0.58 -13.93 16.82
CA PRO A 70 -1.22 -14.66 17.90
C PRO A 70 -0.63 -14.32 19.28
N ASP A 71 0.66 -14.00 19.33
CA ASP A 71 1.34 -13.57 20.54
C ASP A 71 0.87 -12.16 20.93
N GLU A 72 0.40 -12.03 22.16
CA GLU A 72 -0.18 -10.76 22.65
C GLU A 72 0.86 -9.66 22.76
N THR A 73 2.09 -9.97 23.13
CA THR A 73 3.18 -9.00 23.25
C THR A 73 3.57 -8.44 21.88
N GLU A 74 3.73 -9.31 20.89
CA GLU A 74 4.01 -8.91 19.51
C GLU A 74 2.87 -8.08 18.93
N TRP A 75 1.64 -8.50 19.16
CA TRP A 75 0.47 -7.78 18.68
C TRP A 75 0.37 -6.37 19.29
N ARG A 76 0.45 -6.25 20.63
CA ARG A 76 0.46 -4.96 21.33
C ARG A 76 1.59 -4.05 20.86
N ARG A 77 2.76 -4.63 20.64
CA ARG A 77 3.90 -3.90 20.10
C ARG A 77 3.63 -3.37 18.69
N SER A 78 2.99 -4.19 17.84
CA SER A 78 2.59 -3.79 16.47
C SER A 78 1.53 -2.69 16.51
N VAL A 79 0.51 -2.82 17.36
CA VAL A 79 -0.52 -1.77 17.54
C VAL A 79 0.10 -0.46 18.05
N ALA A 80 0.99 -0.52 19.03
CA ALA A 80 1.65 0.67 19.56
C ALA A 80 2.55 1.36 18.51
N ALA A 81 3.26 0.58 17.70
CA ALA A 81 4.10 1.13 16.63
C ALA A 81 3.27 1.75 15.50
N LEU A 82 2.14 1.14 15.12
CA LEU A 82 1.23 1.71 14.14
C LEU A 82 0.51 2.95 14.68
N HIS A 83 0.17 2.97 15.96
CA HIS A 83 -0.38 4.17 16.60
C HIS A 83 0.56 5.38 16.44
N GLU A 84 1.85 5.21 16.72
CA GLU A 84 2.86 6.26 16.53
C GLU A 84 2.91 6.71 15.05
N GLU A 85 2.82 5.78 14.10
CA GLU A 85 2.83 6.12 12.67
C GLU A 85 1.56 6.87 12.25
N LEU A 86 0.39 6.53 12.81
CA LEU A 86 -0.85 7.28 12.58
C LEU A 86 -0.78 8.70 13.17
N GLU A 87 -0.21 8.88 14.37
CA GLU A 87 0.00 10.21 14.97
C GLU A 87 0.90 11.07 14.06
N ARG A 88 1.99 10.50 13.57
CA ARG A 88 2.89 11.20 12.65
C ARG A 88 2.20 11.55 11.33
N ALA A 89 1.43 10.61 10.77
CA ALA A 89 0.68 10.82 9.54
C ALA A 89 -0.40 11.90 9.70
N GLU A 90 -1.14 11.90 10.81
CA GLU A 90 -2.14 12.93 11.11
C GLU A 90 -1.52 14.31 11.22
N ARG A 91 -0.39 14.44 11.93
CA ARG A 91 0.36 15.71 12.06
C ARG A 91 0.88 16.23 10.73
N LEU A 92 1.23 15.35 9.80
CA LEU A 92 1.69 15.71 8.45
C LEU A 92 0.53 15.90 7.45
N GLY A 93 -0.72 15.71 7.88
CA GLY A 93 -1.90 15.82 7.03
C GLY A 93 -2.06 14.70 6.00
N LEU A 94 -1.41 13.54 6.22
CA LEU A 94 -1.49 12.41 5.29
C LEU A 94 -2.84 11.69 5.41
N PRO A 95 -3.43 11.25 4.28
CA PRO A 95 -4.77 10.68 4.28
C PRO A 95 -4.81 9.22 4.76
N TRP A 96 -3.72 8.46 4.63
CA TRP A 96 -3.64 7.07 5.08
C TRP A 96 -2.20 6.60 5.32
N VAL A 97 -2.10 5.53 6.12
CA VAL A 97 -0.89 4.72 6.29
C VAL A 97 -1.19 3.32 5.75
N ILE A 98 -0.45 2.90 4.73
CA ILE A 98 -0.56 1.55 4.15
C ILE A 98 0.19 0.56 5.05
N VAL A 99 -0.40 -0.60 5.31
CA VAL A 99 0.22 -1.65 6.13
C VAL A 99 -0.16 -3.04 5.62
N HIS A 100 0.78 -3.98 5.70
CA HIS A 100 0.47 -5.39 5.56
C HIS A 100 -0.37 -5.86 6.76
N PRO A 101 -1.43 -6.67 6.55
CA PRO A 101 -2.21 -7.23 7.66
C PRO A 101 -1.40 -8.11 8.60
N GLY A 102 -0.38 -8.83 8.07
CA GLY A 102 0.52 -9.68 8.83
C GLY A 102 0.23 -11.17 8.71
N SER A 103 0.76 -11.95 9.67
CA SER A 103 0.73 -13.42 9.68
C SER A 103 0.10 -13.97 10.95
N HIS A 104 -0.79 -14.95 10.80
CA HIS A 104 -1.42 -15.67 11.90
C HIS A 104 -0.53 -16.75 12.54
N LYS A 105 0.69 -16.96 12.04
CA LYS A 105 1.72 -17.87 12.58
C LYS A 105 1.21 -19.27 12.98
N GLY A 106 0.22 -19.79 12.25
CA GLY A 106 -0.33 -21.13 12.47
C GLY A 106 -1.66 -21.19 13.23
N GLN A 107 -2.16 -20.09 13.81
CA GLN A 107 -3.45 -20.05 14.52
C GLN A 107 -4.68 -20.03 13.59
N GLY A 108 -4.45 -20.04 12.29
CA GLY A 108 -5.47 -20.08 11.26
C GLY A 108 -5.90 -18.70 10.76
N ARG A 109 -6.27 -18.67 9.47
CA ARG A 109 -6.66 -17.46 8.75
C ARG A 109 -7.76 -16.66 9.45
N ARG A 110 -8.81 -17.35 9.92
CA ARG A 110 -9.96 -16.71 10.60
C ARG A 110 -9.54 -16.00 11.90
N PHE A 111 -8.60 -16.59 12.63
CA PHE A 111 -8.00 -15.97 13.82
C PHE A 111 -7.25 -14.68 13.43
N GLY A 112 -6.35 -14.74 12.44
CA GLY A 112 -5.58 -13.59 12.01
C GLY A 112 -6.45 -12.43 11.54
N LEU A 113 -7.49 -12.68 10.72
CA LEU A 113 -8.42 -11.64 10.28
C LEU A 113 -9.16 -10.97 11.44
N ARG A 114 -9.51 -11.74 12.48
CA ARG A 114 -10.10 -11.20 13.71
C ARG A 114 -9.14 -10.27 14.44
N ARG A 115 -7.85 -10.68 14.55
CA ARG A 115 -6.80 -9.87 15.20
C ARG A 115 -6.57 -8.55 14.47
N VAL A 116 -6.56 -8.56 13.13
CA VAL A 116 -6.44 -7.34 12.33
C VAL A 116 -7.61 -6.39 12.61
N ALA A 117 -8.85 -6.88 12.62
CA ALA A 117 -10.02 -6.07 12.94
C ALA A 117 -9.95 -5.48 14.37
N GLN A 118 -9.52 -6.28 15.36
CA GLN A 118 -9.30 -5.81 16.73
C GLN A 118 -8.24 -4.70 16.81
N ALA A 119 -7.13 -4.84 16.05
CA ALA A 119 -6.10 -3.81 16.00
C ALA A 119 -6.64 -2.49 15.44
N VAL A 120 -7.44 -2.54 14.38
CA VAL A 120 -8.09 -1.35 13.81
C VAL A 120 -9.03 -0.69 14.81
N ASP A 121 -9.85 -1.48 15.51
CA ASP A 121 -10.79 -0.97 16.52
C ASP A 121 -10.05 -0.30 17.70
N GLU A 122 -8.97 -0.92 18.17
CA GLU A 122 -8.14 -0.36 19.24
C GLU A 122 -7.43 0.93 18.81
N LEU A 123 -6.87 0.94 17.60
CA LEU A 123 -6.24 2.14 17.05
C LEU A 123 -7.25 3.27 16.86
N ALA A 124 -8.43 2.99 16.36
CA ALA A 124 -9.49 3.98 16.21
C ALA A 124 -9.95 4.55 17.56
N ALA A 125 -10.02 3.72 18.60
CA ALA A 125 -10.35 4.17 19.96
C ALA A 125 -9.25 5.07 20.56
N ARG A 126 -7.98 4.81 20.23
CA ARG A 126 -6.83 5.62 20.69
C ARG A 126 -6.62 6.92 19.90
N THR A 127 -7.24 7.04 18.73
CA THR A 127 -7.09 8.18 17.82
C THR A 127 -8.45 8.82 17.48
N PRO A 128 -9.20 9.28 18.51
CA PRO A 128 -10.48 9.92 18.26
C PRO A 128 -10.27 11.23 17.47
N GLY A 129 -11.09 11.45 16.45
CA GLY A 129 -11.03 12.66 15.63
C GLY A 129 -9.95 12.66 14.54
N TYR A 130 -9.06 11.66 14.46
CA TYR A 130 -8.08 11.58 13.39
C TYR A 130 -8.75 11.32 12.04
N ARG A 131 -8.26 12.01 11.01
CA ARG A 131 -8.70 11.85 9.61
C ARG A 131 -7.91 10.76 8.88
N VAL A 132 -6.67 10.52 9.31
CA VAL A 132 -5.82 9.48 8.73
C VAL A 132 -6.47 8.10 8.89
N ARG A 133 -6.46 7.31 7.81
CA ARG A 133 -7.00 5.94 7.77
C ARG A 133 -5.88 4.91 7.70
N ILE A 134 -6.21 3.68 8.04
CA ILE A 134 -5.35 2.52 7.88
C ILE A 134 -5.72 1.88 6.54
N ALA A 135 -4.79 1.87 5.58
CA ALA A 135 -4.99 1.20 4.31
C ALA A 135 -4.35 -0.20 4.37
N LEU A 136 -5.18 -1.23 4.44
CA LEU A 136 -4.68 -2.60 4.40
C LEU A 136 -4.24 -2.96 2.98
N GLU A 137 -3.02 -3.43 2.85
CA GLU A 137 -2.51 -3.92 1.58
C GLU A 137 -2.84 -5.40 1.40
N ASN A 138 -3.24 -5.81 0.19
CA ASN A 138 -3.38 -7.23 -0.10
C ASN A 138 -2.01 -7.92 -0.03
N SER A 139 -1.96 -9.12 0.52
CA SER A 139 -0.71 -9.89 0.65
C SER A 139 -0.51 -10.88 -0.50
N SER A 140 0.72 -11.35 -0.69
CA SER A 140 1.08 -12.36 -1.69
C SER A 140 0.47 -13.75 -1.43
N GLY A 141 -0.16 -13.98 -0.28
CA GLY A 141 -0.73 -15.26 0.07
C GLY A 141 0.28 -16.30 0.58
N ALA A 142 1.52 -15.90 0.84
CA ALA A 142 2.56 -16.82 1.36
C ALA A 142 2.13 -17.44 2.69
N GLY A 143 2.08 -18.75 2.72
CA GLY A 143 1.96 -19.59 3.91
C GLY A 143 0.89 -19.16 4.93
N ARG A 144 1.27 -18.33 5.89
CA ARG A 144 0.43 -17.92 7.04
C ARG A 144 0.02 -16.45 7.00
N LEU A 145 0.26 -15.74 5.89
CA LEU A 145 -0.18 -14.37 5.70
C LEU A 145 -1.71 -14.30 5.57
N VAL A 146 -2.29 -13.20 6.02
CA VAL A 146 -3.72 -12.88 5.82
C VAL A 146 -3.86 -11.69 4.88
N GLY A 147 -5.05 -11.53 4.28
CA GLY A 147 -5.33 -10.40 3.39
C GLY A 147 -5.01 -10.66 1.92
N ALA A 148 -4.78 -11.92 1.51
CA ALA A 148 -4.44 -12.25 0.12
C ALA A 148 -5.63 -12.13 -0.84
N THR A 149 -6.85 -12.25 -0.36
CA THR A 149 -8.06 -12.28 -1.17
C THR A 149 -8.99 -11.11 -0.85
N ALA A 150 -9.85 -10.78 -1.80
CA ALA A 150 -10.94 -9.82 -1.59
C ALA A 150 -11.82 -10.20 -0.38
N ALA A 151 -12.10 -11.50 -0.21
CA ALA A 151 -12.85 -12.03 0.92
C ALA A 151 -12.14 -11.80 2.27
N ASP A 152 -10.82 -11.84 2.31
CA ASP A 152 -10.05 -11.54 3.52
C ASP A 152 -10.23 -10.09 3.97
N LEU A 153 -10.00 -9.15 3.06
CA LEU A 153 -10.11 -7.73 3.37
C LEU A 153 -11.56 -7.36 3.69
N GLY A 154 -12.52 -7.90 2.94
CA GLY A 154 -13.95 -7.76 3.25
C GLY A 154 -14.31 -8.33 4.63
N ALA A 155 -13.70 -9.46 5.02
CA ALA A 155 -13.93 -10.06 6.33
C ALA A 155 -13.34 -9.24 7.49
N VAL A 156 -12.24 -8.51 7.28
CA VAL A 156 -11.72 -7.54 8.26
C VAL A 156 -12.68 -6.36 8.40
N LEU A 157 -13.12 -5.78 7.28
CA LEU A 157 -14.10 -4.68 7.26
C LEU A 157 -15.39 -5.04 7.99
N ALA A 158 -15.95 -6.22 7.69
CA ALA A 158 -17.19 -6.69 8.31
C ALA A 158 -17.07 -6.99 9.82
N ARG A 159 -15.86 -7.20 10.32
CA ARG A 159 -15.58 -7.48 11.75
C ARG A 159 -15.20 -6.25 12.54
N SER A 160 -14.66 -5.23 11.89
CA SER A 160 -14.33 -3.98 12.57
C SER A 160 -15.58 -3.20 12.94
N ARG A 161 -15.59 -2.65 14.13
CA ARG A 161 -16.62 -1.70 14.60
C ARG A 161 -16.41 -0.28 14.04
N ARG A 162 -15.28 -0.06 13.39
CA ARG A 162 -14.87 1.24 12.82
C ARG A 162 -14.42 1.10 11.36
N PRO A 163 -15.25 0.52 10.47
CA PRO A 163 -14.89 0.25 9.08
C PRO A 163 -14.58 1.52 8.28
N GLU A 164 -15.03 2.69 8.73
CA GLU A 164 -14.70 3.99 8.12
C GLU A 164 -13.23 4.36 8.28
N ARG A 165 -12.54 3.79 9.27
CA ARG A 165 -11.09 3.99 9.48
C ARG A 165 -10.24 3.10 8.58
N LEU A 166 -10.87 2.20 7.81
CA LEU A 166 -10.21 1.27 6.90
C LEU A 166 -10.26 1.77 5.46
N ALA A 167 -9.16 1.59 4.78
CA ALA A 167 -8.99 1.68 3.34
C ALA A 167 -8.22 0.45 2.84
N VAL A 168 -8.03 0.34 1.54
CA VAL A 168 -7.33 -0.78 0.89
C VAL A 168 -6.33 -0.23 -0.12
N CYS A 169 -5.13 -0.79 -0.12
CA CYS A 169 -4.15 -0.67 -1.19
C CYS A 169 -4.06 -1.99 -1.94
N LEU A 170 -3.99 -1.96 -3.26
CA LEU A 170 -3.80 -3.16 -4.08
C LEU A 170 -2.40 -3.17 -4.72
N ASP A 171 -1.61 -4.18 -4.37
CA ASP A 171 -0.32 -4.44 -4.99
C ASP A 171 -0.47 -5.47 -6.11
N THR A 172 0.01 -5.15 -7.31
CA THR A 172 -0.12 -6.00 -8.50
C THR A 172 0.74 -7.27 -8.41
N CYS A 173 1.93 -7.20 -7.81
CA CYS A 173 2.77 -8.39 -7.57
C CYS A 173 2.09 -9.32 -6.56
N HIS A 174 1.55 -8.79 -5.49
CA HIS A 174 0.83 -9.57 -4.48
C HIS A 174 -0.45 -10.21 -5.03
N LEU A 175 -1.22 -9.48 -5.85
CA LEU A 175 -2.37 -10.07 -6.56
C LEU A 175 -1.93 -11.26 -7.41
N PHE A 176 -0.89 -11.10 -8.21
CA PHE A 176 -0.38 -12.15 -9.07
C PHE A 176 0.16 -13.34 -8.28
N ALA A 177 0.98 -13.07 -7.26
CA ALA A 177 1.53 -14.10 -6.40
C ALA A 177 0.46 -14.88 -5.63
N SER A 178 -0.66 -14.25 -5.26
CA SER A 178 -1.79 -14.91 -4.58
C SER A 178 -2.76 -15.63 -5.54
N GLY A 179 -2.49 -15.63 -6.85
CA GLY A 179 -3.27 -16.39 -7.83
C GLY A 179 -4.30 -15.60 -8.63
N HIS A 180 -4.33 -14.27 -8.48
CA HIS A 180 -5.17 -13.41 -9.32
C HIS A 180 -4.48 -13.14 -10.66
N ASP A 181 -4.96 -13.76 -11.73
CA ASP A 181 -4.37 -13.56 -13.07
C ASP A 181 -4.83 -12.24 -13.68
N ILE A 182 -4.06 -11.20 -13.44
CA ILE A 182 -4.30 -9.85 -13.94
C ILE A 182 -3.67 -9.56 -15.31
N ARG A 183 -3.06 -10.57 -15.97
CA ARG A 183 -2.37 -10.41 -17.25
C ARG A 183 -3.32 -10.10 -18.40
N THR A 184 -4.56 -10.54 -18.32
CA THR A 184 -5.61 -10.30 -19.32
C THR A 184 -6.61 -9.26 -18.83
N ALA A 185 -7.27 -8.57 -19.75
CA ALA A 185 -8.34 -7.63 -19.41
C ALA A 185 -9.46 -8.31 -18.62
N ALA A 186 -9.89 -9.49 -19.02
CA ALA A 186 -10.94 -10.25 -18.30
C ALA A 186 -10.50 -10.65 -16.88
N GLY A 187 -9.26 -11.10 -16.69
CA GLY A 187 -8.73 -11.44 -15.38
C GLY A 187 -8.58 -10.23 -14.46
N LEU A 188 -8.13 -9.10 -15.01
CA LEU A 188 -8.08 -7.83 -14.27
C LEU A 188 -9.48 -7.37 -13.84
N GLU A 189 -10.45 -7.37 -14.75
CA GLU A 189 -11.84 -7.01 -14.45
C GLU A 189 -12.45 -7.93 -13.39
N ALA A 190 -12.28 -9.25 -13.50
CA ALA A 190 -12.77 -10.21 -12.52
C ALA A 190 -12.16 -9.96 -11.13
N THR A 191 -10.85 -9.70 -11.08
CA THR A 191 -10.12 -9.38 -9.85
C THR A 191 -10.65 -8.09 -9.22
N LEU A 192 -10.69 -7.00 -9.97
CA LEU A 192 -11.18 -5.71 -9.49
C LEU A 192 -12.63 -5.78 -9.03
N ALA A 193 -13.51 -6.43 -9.82
CA ALA A 193 -14.90 -6.64 -9.44
C ALA A 193 -15.03 -7.42 -8.11
N GLY A 194 -14.17 -8.42 -7.88
CA GLY A 194 -14.10 -9.15 -6.61
C GLY A 194 -13.77 -8.24 -5.43
N PHE A 195 -12.73 -7.42 -5.54
CA PHE A 195 -12.35 -6.47 -4.51
C PHE A 195 -13.41 -5.38 -4.32
N ILE A 196 -13.94 -4.80 -5.39
CA ILE A 196 -15.00 -3.77 -5.32
C ILE A 196 -16.25 -4.31 -4.59
N ARG A 197 -16.69 -5.53 -4.90
CA ARG A 197 -17.83 -6.14 -4.18
C ARG A 197 -17.56 -6.37 -2.71
N SER A 198 -16.31 -6.73 -2.34
CA SER A 198 -15.96 -7.11 -0.97
C SER A 198 -15.65 -5.93 -0.07
N VAL A 199 -15.03 -4.86 -0.61
CA VAL A 199 -14.54 -3.73 0.19
C VAL A 199 -15.14 -2.37 -0.18
N GLY A 200 -15.78 -2.25 -1.35
CA GLY A 200 -16.25 -0.99 -1.92
C GLY A 200 -15.17 -0.26 -2.73
N LEU A 201 -15.56 0.32 -3.86
CA LEU A 201 -14.63 1.04 -4.74
C LEU A 201 -13.98 2.25 -4.03
N GLU A 202 -14.72 2.93 -3.19
CA GLU A 202 -14.30 4.12 -2.44
C GLU A 202 -13.21 3.84 -1.42
N ARG A 203 -13.08 2.57 -0.99
CA ARG A 203 -12.02 2.15 -0.05
C ARG A 203 -10.73 1.73 -0.73
N ILE A 204 -10.74 1.46 -2.03
CA ILE A 204 -9.52 1.19 -2.78
C ILE A 204 -8.85 2.53 -3.07
N VAL A 205 -7.90 2.93 -2.21
CA VAL A 205 -7.36 4.31 -2.20
C VAL A 205 -6.03 4.45 -2.92
N ALA A 206 -5.28 3.37 -3.13
CA ALA A 206 -3.97 3.40 -3.79
C ALA A 206 -3.65 2.06 -4.45
N PHE A 207 -2.68 2.09 -5.35
CA PHE A 207 -2.09 0.90 -5.97
C PHE A 207 -0.56 0.93 -5.85
N HIS A 208 0.02 -0.23 -5.56
CA HIS A 208 1.44 -0.50 -5.81
C HIS A 208 1.56 -1.19 -7.17
N LEU A 209 2.28 -0.56 -8.09
CA LEU A 209 2.52 -1.10 -9.43
C LEU A 209 3.88 -1.78 -9.44
N ASN A 210 3.88 -3.08 -9.24
CA ASN A 210 5.07 -3.91 -9.23
C ASN A 210 4.87 -5.08 -10.19
N ASP A 211 5.84 -5.32 -11.09
CA ASP A 211 5.84 -6.58 -11.84
C ASP A 211 6.31 -7.71 -10.93
N ALA A 212 6.02 -8.94 -11.28
CA ALA A 212 6.34 -10.12 -10.47
C ALA A 212 7.46 -10.93 -11.10
N ARG A 213 8.49 -11.24 -10.32
CA ARG A 213 9.58 -12.11 -10.74
C ARG A 213 9.18 -13.58 -10.78
N THR A 214 8.20 -13.96 -9.95
CA THR A 214 7.75 -15.34 -9.73
C THR A 214 6.47 -15.64 -10.50
N GLU A 215 6.10 -16.91 -10.59
CA GLU A 215 4.92 -17.37 -11.31
C GLU A 215 3.61 -17.04 -10.60
N LEU A 216 2.51 -17.09 -11.35
CA LEU A 216 1.15 -16.93 -10.84
C LEU A 216 0.86 -17.95 -9.73
N GLY A 217 0.33 -17.48 -8.60
CA GLY A 217 -0.03 -18.35 -7.48
C GLY A 217 1.15 -18.89 -6.68
N SER A 218 2.37 -18.35 -6.89
CA SER A 218 3.58 -18.80 -6.18
C SER A 218 3.57 -18.52 -4.67
N GLY A 219 2.78 -17.57 -4.22
CA GLY A 219 2.81 -17.06 -2.85
C GLY A 219 4.07 -16.25 -2.52
N LEU A 220 4.96 -16.01 -3.48
CA LEU A 220 6.25 -15.35 -3.24
C LEU A 220 6.21 -13.88 -3.65
N ASP A 221 6.39 -13.03 -2.66
CA ASP A 221 6.56 -11.59 -2.87
C ASP A 221 7.97 -11.31 -3.41
N ARG A 222 8.08 -11.11 -4.71
CA ARG A 222 9.33 -10.80 -5.41
C ARG A 222 9.04 -9.80 -6.53
N HIS A 223 9.19 -8.53 -6.21
CA HIS A 223 9.01 -7.43 -7.16
C HIS A 223 10.02 -7.46 -8.29
N GLU A 224 9.58 -7.04 -9.47
CA GLU A 224 10.41 -6.84 -10.65
C GLU A 224 10.09 -5.48 -11.29
N HIS A 225 10.97 -5.01 -12.16
CA HIS A 225 10.75 -3.80 -12.96
C HIS A 225 9.59 -3.99 -13.93
N ILE A 226 8.83 -2.93 -14.17
CA ILE A 226 7.64 -2.93 -15.03
C ILE A 226 7.97 -3.46 -16.42
N GLY A 227 7.30 -4.54 -16.80
CA GLY A 227 7.47 -5.23 -18.09
C GLY A 227 8.67 -6.17 -18.17
N ARG A 228 9.35 -6.44 -17.05
CA ARG A 228 10.45 -7.41 -16.98
C ARG A 228 10.09 -8.67 -16.20
N GLY A 229 8.92 -8.69 -15.61
CA GLY A 229 8.39 -9.83 -14.86
C GLY A 229 7.34 -10.62 -15.64
N LYS A 230 6.57 -11.40 -14.89
CA LYS A 230 5.59 -12.37 -15.39
C LYS A 230 4.19 -11.77 -15.58
N ILE A 231 3.93 -10.56 -15.07
CA ILE A 231 2.66 -9.84 -15.25
C ILE A 231 2.62 -9.21 -16.65
N GLY A 232 3.66 -8.49 -17.04
CA GLY A 232 3.83 -7.92 -18.37
C GLY A 232 3.10 -6.61 -18.61
N LEU A 233 3.48 -5.90 -19.68
CA LEU A 233 3.07 -4.53 -19.97
C LEU A 233 1.57 -4.36 -20.21
N THR A 234 0.89 -5.36 -20.78
CA THR A 234 -0.54 -5.31 -21.11
C THR A 234 -1.40 -5.11 -19.86
N ALA A 235 -1.07 -5.79 -18.77
CA ALA A 235 -1.76 -5.62 -17.48
C ALA A 235 -1.64 -4.20 -16.93
N PHE A 236 -0.42 -3.65 -16.92
CA PHE A 236 -0.18 -2.28 -16.46
C PHE A 236 -0.89 -1.25 -17.33
N GLN A 237 -0.93 -1.46 -18.66
CA GLN A 237 -1.66 -0.58 -19.54
C GLN A 237 -3.17 -0.61 -19.26
N ALA A 238 -3.76 -1.81 -19.11
CA ALA A 238 -5.17 -1.97 -18.79
C ALA A 238 -5.51 -1.28 -17.45
N LEU A 239 -4.68 -1.47 -16.41
CA LEU A 239 -4.88 -0.88 -15.09
C LEU A 239 -4.78 0.65 -15.13
N LEU A 240 -3.77 1.22 -15.81
CA LEU A 240 -3.58 2.66 -15.93
C LEU A 240 -4.71 3.38 -16.68
N ARG A 241 -5.45 2.66 -17.50
CA ARG A 241 -6.56 3.18 -18.33
C ARG A 241 -7.93 2.74 -17.84
N HIS A 242 -7.96 1.99 -16.76
CA HIS A 242 -9.22 1.48 -16.23
C HIS A 242 -10.12 2.64 -15.77
N PRO A 243 -11.36 2.73 -16.26
CA PRO A 243 -12.22 3.90 -16.05
C PRO A 243 -12.55 4.16 -14.58
N LEU A 244 -12.67 3.12 -13.77
CA LEU A 244 -12.98 3.24 -12.34
C LEU A 244 -11.77 3.61 -11.47
N LEU A 245 -10.54 3.53 -12.00
CA LEU A 245 -9.31 3.76 -11.23
C LEU A 245 -8.69 5.13 -11.48
N GLY A 246 -9.31 5.93 -12.35
CA GLY A 246 -8.86 7.29 -12.63
C GLY A 246 -8.77 8.15 -11.36
N GLY A 247 -7.65 8.87 -11.22
CA GLY A 247 -7.40 9.73 -10.06
C GLY A 247 -6.85 9.04 -8.82
N ARG A 248 -6.81 7.69 -8.76
CA ARG A 248 -6.16 6.99 -7.65
C ARG A 248 -4.64 7.03 -7.78
N PRO A 249 -3.92 7.35 -6.70
CA PRO A 249 -2.47 7.33 -6.72
C PRO A 249 -1.94 5.91 -6.94
N MET A 250 -0.92 5.83 -7.78
CA MET A 250 -0.22 4.59 -8.11
C MET A 250 1.28 4.82 -7.89
N VAL A 251 1.92 3.99 -7.09
CA VAL A 251 3.35 4.10 -6.76
C VAL A 251 4.11 2.82 -7.07
N LEU A 252 5.44 2.93 -7.14
CA LEU A 252 6.36 1.85 -7.45
C LEU A 252 7.11 1.42 -6.18
N GLU A 253 7.25 0.12 -6.00
CA GLU A 253 8.13 -0.50 -5.00
C GLU A 253 9.11 -1.49 -5.66
N THR A 254 9.41 -1.24 -6.92
CA THR A 254 10.34 -2.03 -7.72
C THR A 254 11.76 -2.02 -7.17
N PRO A 255 12.61 -3.00 -7.53
CA PRO A 255 13.99 -3.05 -7.05
C PRO A 255 14.73 -1.73 -7.27
N LYS A 256 15.52 -1.32 -6.28
CA LYS A 256 16.33 -0.09 -6.32
C LYS A 256 17.64 -0.35 -7.07
N ALA A 257 17.54 -0.43 -8.39
CA ALA A 257 18.69 -0.44 -9.28
C ALA A 257 18.94 0.98 -9.83
N GLU A 258 20.11 1.20 -10.39
CA GLU A 258 20.51 2.45 -11.02
C GLU A 258 19.46 2.90 -12.05
N ASP A 259 18.91 4.11 -11.87
CA ASP A 259 17.83 4.68 -12.69
C ASP A 259 16.52 3.86 -12.78
N GLY A 260 16.32 2.85 -11.92
CA GLY A 260 15.16 1.97 -11.96
C GLY A 260 13.83 2.72 -11.88
N ASP A 261 13.69 3.63 -10.91
CA ASP A 261 12.48 4.44 -10.77
C ASP A 261 12.20 5.28 -12.02
N ARG A 262 13.23 5.91 -12.60
CA ARG A 262 13.10 6.73 -13.82
C ARG A 262 12.63 5.89 -15.01
N LYS A 263 13.22 4.72 -15.22
CA LYS A 263 12.88 3.80 -16.33
C LYS A 263 11.45 3.26 -16.18
N ASN A 264 11.07 2.85 -14.98
CA ASN A 264 9.72 2.35 -14.70
C ASN A 264 8.67 3.45 -14.89
N LEU A 265 8.90 4.66 -14.38
CA LEU A 265 8.00 5.79 -14.57
C LEU A 265 7.87 6.18 -16.05
N ALA A 266 8.96 6.17 -16.82
CA ALA A 266 8.92 6.41 -18.25
C ALA A 266 8.08 5.36 -18.99
N THR A 267 8.22 4.08 -18.61
CA THR A 267 7.43 2.98 -19.16
C THR A 267 5.93 3.18 -18.85
N LEU A 268 5.56 3.44 -17.60
CA LEU A 268 4.16 3.65 -17.20
C LEU A 268 3.55 4.87 -17.90
N ARG A 269 4.28 5.97 -18.04
CA ARG A 269 3.82 7.17 -18.77
C ARG A 269 3.57 6.88 -20.25
N ARG A 270 4.44 6.09 -20.89
CA ARG A 270 4.24 5.63 -22.26
C ARG A 270 2.98 4.78 -22.37
N LEU A 271 2.81 3.75 -21.51
CA LEU A 271 1.63 2.88 -21.49
C LEU A 271 0.31 3.65 -21.29
N ARG A 272 0.32 4.70 -20.47
CA ARG A 272 -0.85 5.54 -20.26
C ARG A 272 -1.23 6.31 -21.53
N ARG A 273 -0.26 6.76 -22.33
CA ARG A 273 -0.47 7.54 -23.57
C ARG A 273 -0.74 6.67 -24.79
N ASP A 274 -0.10 5.52 -24.89
CA ASP A 274 -0.03 4.69 -26.10
C ASP A 274 -1.34 3.93 -26.34
N ALA A 275 -2.06 4.24 -27.43
CA ALA A 275 -3.32 3.59 -27.79
C ALA A 275 -3.12 2.23 -28.48
N SER A 276 -1.91 1.90 -28.93
CA SER A 276 -1.62 0.83 -29.89
C SER A 276 -1.59 -0.60 -29.31
N LEU A 277 -1.56 -0.79 -27.99
CA LEU A 277 -1.55 -2.10 -27.36
C LEU A 277 -2.96 -2.70 -27.14
N ARG A 278 -3.95 -2.27 -27.92
CA ARG A 278 -5.34 -2.78 -27.90
C ARG A 278 -5.54 -3.96 -28.87
N ARG A 279 -4.58 -4.87 -29.02
CA ARG A 279 -4.78 -6.09 -29.83
C ARG A 279 -4.45 -7.33 -29.03
#